data_6e6b2f7f2a1919aaabf82040d3d2e115
#
_entry.id   6e6b2f7f2a1919aaabf82040d3d2e115
#
_cell.length_a   1.000
_cell.length_b   1.000
_cell.length_c   1.000
_cell.angle_alpha   90.00
_cell.angle_beta   90.00
_cell.angle_gamma   90.00
#
_symmetry.space_group_name_H-M   'P 1'
#
loop_
_entity.id
_entity.type
_entity.pdbx_description
1 polymer ?
#
loop_
_entity_poly.entity_id
_entity_poly.type
_entity_poly.pdbx_seq_one_letter_code
_entity_poly.pdbx_strand_id
1 'polypeptide(L)'
;MSDDFASAKLRDFVRGRVNDNEDLYYHTGVVPPGTDSSDLLSFMESVYDADDDLPRRLKDTVAARDLRNQAATDHVGEHVDNIPAYAVGVTEKDVSMQSHHAFSKLQKSLHNNGAPYIGVMFGSPNSGKTNFALTYIQLWRELVELKYNHDSPVILSNLESFTPADHYVPDYETLRNLLFGDETYFETGGAKGTPPTIEPETPCFWLFDECSTHLDARTHRHPVATYYTPLLKRFAKVNVDAMHIGHSGLDIHPELRRHTISTEFIFKRDLTDADIYAKMDDDEGKDKKYHLQEIPETDLHYSPDDFSPWAWPD
;
A
#
# COMPACT_ATOMS: atom_id res chain seq x y z
N MET A 1 -26.92 6.86 -13.29
CA MET A 1 -25.61 6.19 -13.18
C MET A 1 -24.78 7.15 -12.38
N SER A 2 -24.34 6.77 -11.20
CA SER A 2 -23.65 7.68 -10.31
C SER A 2 -22.21 7.91 -10.82
N ASP A 3 -21.75 9.14 -10.68
CA ASP A 3 -20.38 9.55 -11.04
C ASP A 3 -19.28 8.80 -10.22
N ASP A 4 -19.69 7.96 -9.28
CA ASP A 4 -18.83 7.31 -8.29
C ASP A 4 -17.79 6.33 -8.89
N PHE A 5 -17.97 5.92 -10.14
CA PHE A 5 -17.08 4.98 -10.83
C PHE A 5 -16.21 5.62 -11.91
N ALA A 6 -16.32 6.93 -12.09
CA ALA A 6 -15.59 7.66 -13.12
C ALA A 6 -14.07 7.52 -12.95
N SER A 7 -13.57 7.57 -11.73
CA SER A 7 -12.14 7.50 -11.41
C SER A 7 -11.51 6.15 -11.79
N ALA A 8 -12.22 5.03 -11.52
CA ALA A 8 -11.72 3.70 -11.86
C ALA A 8 -11.71 3.47 -13.37
N LYS A 9 -12.79 3.86 -14.06
CA LYS A 9 -12.85 3.81 -15.54
C LYS A 9 -11.77 4.67 -16.17
N LEU A 10 -11.57 5.86 -15.65
CA LEU A 10 -10.53 6.78 -16.07
C LEU A 10 -9.13 6.18 -15.92
N ARG A 11 -8.84 5.57 -14.78
CA ARG A 11 -7.57 4.90 -14.55
C ARG A 11 -7.34 3.80 -15.58
N ASP A 12 -8.33 2.93 -15.80
CA ASP A 12 -8.20 1.81 -16.74
C ASP A 12 -8.09 2.29 -18.18
N PHE A 13 -8.77 3.36 -18.54
CA PHE A 13 -8.61 4.04 -19.82
C PHE A 13 -7.18 4.62 -19.97
N VAL A 14 -6.71 5.33 -18.94
CA VAL A 14 -5.36 5.91 -18.90
C VAL A 14 -4.25 4.84 -18.98
N ARG A 15 -4.46 3.69 -18.35
CA ARG A 15 -3.53 2.54 -18.39
C ARG A 15 -3.68 1.69 -19.66
N GLY A 16 -4.58 2.04 -20.58
CA GLY A 16 -4.81 1.32 -21.84
C GLY A 16 -5.46 -0.05 -21.65
N ARG A 17 -6.12 -0.28 -20.52
CA ARG A 17 -6.82 -1.54 -20.21
C ARG A 17 -8.25 -1.60 -20.75
N VAL A 18 -8.82 -0.48 -21.11
CA VAL A 18 -10.14 -0.39 -21.76
C VAL A 18 -9.94 -0.22 -23.25
N ASN A 19 -10.77 -0.87 -24.08
CA ASN A 19 -10.71 -0.79 -25.53
C ASN A 19 -10.55 0.67 -25.99
N ASP A 20 -9.51 0.90 -26.79
CA ASP A 20 -9.20 2.19 -27.41
C ASP A 20 -10.43 2.71 -28.12
N ASN A 21 -11.07 3.69 -27.52
CA ASN A 21 -11.99 4.53 -28.24
C ASN A 21 -11.09 5.54 -28.96
N GLU A 22 -10.75 5.25 -30.22
CA GLU A 22 -9.81 6.04 -31.04
C GLU A 22 -10.23 7.50 -31.22
N ASP A 23 -11.50 7.79 -30.88
CA ASP A 23 -12.11 9.11 -31.03
C ASP A 23 -11.94 10.03 -29.79
N LEU A 24 -11.42 9.55 -28.68
CA LEU A 24 -11.23 10.34 -27.48
C LEU A 24 -9.74 10.54 -27.19
N TYR A 25 -9.36 11.78 -26.92
CA TYR A 25 -8.03 12.08 -26.41
C TYR A 25 -7.78 11.32 -25.10
N TYR A 26 -6.61 10.73 -24.95
CA TYR A 26 -6.24 9.85 -23.84
C TYR A 26 -6.34 10.52 -22.45
N HIS A 27 -6.34 11.84 -22.38
CA HIS A 27 -6.49 12.62 -21.14
C HIS A 27 -7.95 12.98 -20.83
N THR A 28 -8.89 12.66 -21.74
CA THR A 28 -10.32 12.98 -21.56
C THR A 28 -10.84 12.30 -20.29
N GLY A 29 -11.39 13.11 -19.40
CA GLY A 29 -11.96 12.67 -18.13
C GLY A 29 -10.95 12.45 -17.00
N VAL A 30 -9.64 12.47 -17.27
CA VAL A 30 -8.58 12.46 -16.24
C VAL A 30 -8.21 13.88 -15.86
N VAL A 31 -8.12 14.73 -16.87
CA VAL A 31 -7.84 16.16 -16.72
C VAL A 31 -9.15 16.93 -16.83
N PRO A 32 -9.48 17.82 -15.89
CA PRO A 32 -10.70 18.60 -15.96
C PRO A 32 -10.79 19.39 -17.28
N PRO A 33 -11.92 19.33 -17.99
CA PRO A 33 -12.10 20.10 -19.22
C PRO A 33 -12.03 21.61 -18.96
N GLY A 34 -11.46 22.35 -19.89
CA GLY A 34 -11.33 23.81 -19.79
C GLY A 34 -10.20 24.28 -18.86
N THR A 35 -9.29 23.39 -18.51
CA THR A 35 -8.02 23.76 -17.84
C THR A 35 -6.91 23.96 -18.87
N ASP A 36 -5.91 24.78 -18.54
CA ASP A 36 -4.72 24.99 -19.38
C ASP A 36 -4.03 23.66 -19.72
N SER A 37 -3.99 22.72 -18.77
CA SER A 37 -3.44 21.37 -18.97
C SER A 37 -4.24 20.54 -19.97
N SER A 38 -5.57 20.61 -19.92
CA SER A 38 -6.47 19.94 -20.88
C SER A 38 -6.28 20.49 -22.29
N ASP A 39 -6.22 21.80 -22.40
CA ASP A 39 -6.06 22.49 -23.69
C ASP A 39 -4.67 22.20 -24.29
N LEU A 40 -3.63 22.22 -23.46
CA LEU A 40 -2.27 21.88 -23.89
C LEU A 40 -2.17 20.43 -24.37
N LEU A 41 -2.70 19.48 -23.62
CA LEU A 41 -2.68 18.06 -24.01
C LEU A 41 -3.48 17.81 -25.29
N SER A 42 -4.64 18.45 -25.44
CA SER A 42 -5.44 18.38 -26.68
C SER A 42 -4.71 18.96 -27.88
N PHE A 43 -4.05 20.11 -27.69
CA PHE A 43 -3.24 20.71 -28.74
C PHE A 43 -2.05 19.82 -29.12
N MET A 44 -1.31 19.29 -28.13
CA MET A 44 -0.18 18.40 -28.39
C MET A 44 -0.61 17.14 -29.15
N GLU A 45 -1.74 16.53 -28.79
CA GLU A 45 -2.28 15.35 -29.47
C GLU A 45 -2.64 15.67 -30.94
N SER A 46 -3.21 16.86 -31.20
CA SER A 46 -3.63 17.27 -32.53
C SER A 46 -2.47 17.56 -33.50
N VAL A 47 -1.29 17.89 -32.99
CA VAL A 47 -0.10 18.26 -33.79
C VAL A 47 1.03 17.25 -33.72
N TYR A 48 0.86 16.19 -32.91
CA TYR A 48 1.91 15.19 -32.73
C TYR A 48 2.11 14.35 -33.98
N ASP A 49 3.33 14.41 -34.51
CA ASP A 49 3.78 13.58 -35.62
C ASP A 49 5.02 12.79 -35.14
N ALA A 50 4.93 11.46 -35.13
CA ALA A 50 5.98 10.59 -34.65
C ALA A 50 7.03 10.38 -35.75
N ASP A 51 8.29 10.63 -35.44
CA ASP A 51 9.42 10.22 -36.27
C ASP A 51 10.04 8.90 -35.76
N ASP A 52 11.12 8.44 -36.41
CA ASP A 52 11.72 7.13 -36.14
C ASP A 52 12.26 6.98 -34.69
N ASP A 53 12.55 8.08 -34.00
CA ASP A 53 13.12 8.09 -32.64
C ASP A 53 12.06 8.35 -31.55
N LEU A 54 10.81 8.65 -31.92
CA LEU A 54 9.74 8.97 -30.99
C LEU A 54 8.73 7.83 -30.89
N PRO A 55 8.07 7.66 -29.73
CA PRO A 55 6.96 6.74 -29.60
C PRO A 55 5.85 7.05 -30.63
N ARG A 56 5.26 6.00 -31.17
CA ARG A 56 4.24 6.08 -32.23
C ARG A 56 3.01 6.89 -31.85
N ARG A 57 2.71 6.97 -30.54
CA ARG A 57 1.58 7.75 -30.01
C ARG A 57 2.10 8.75 -28.99
N LEU A 58 1.55 9.94 -28.98
CA LEU A 58 1.90 10.99 -28.01
C LEU A 58 1.80 10.49 -26.56
N LYS A 59 0.76 9.74 -26.22
CA LYS A 59 0.54 9.20 -24.86
C LYS A 59 1.70 8.34 -24.33
N ASP A 60 2.50 7.78 -25.22
CA ASP A 60 3.63 6.92 -24.88
C ASP A 60 4.93 7.71 -24.69
N THR A 61 4.91 9.02 -24.96
CA THR A 61 6.05 9.89 -24.67
C THR A 61 6.17 10.17 -23.18
N VAL A 62 7.41 10.33 -22.69
CA VAL A 62 7.68 10.67 -21.30
C VAL A 62 7.00 11.98 -20.92
N ALA A 63 7.14 13.03 -21.76
CA ALA A 63 6.56 14.34 -21.50
C ALA A 63 5.03 14.31 -21.38
N ALA A 64 4.34 13.61 -22.28
CA ALA A 64 2.88 13.50 -22.23
C ALA A 64 2.41 12.68 -21.03
N ARG A 65 3.16 11.62 -20.69
CA ARG A 65 2.87 10.80 -19.50
C ARG A 65 3.04 11.62 -18.22
N ASP A 66 4.12 12.39 -18.10
CA ASP A 66 4.40 13.17 -16.90
C ASP A 66 3.38 14.32 -16.74
N LEU A 67 3.05 15.03 -17.82
CA LEU A 67 2.02 16.07 -17.79
C LEU A 67 0.64 15.51 -17.43
N ARG A 68 0.29 14.35 -17.95
CA ARG A 68 -0.96 13.66 -17.60
C ARG A 68 -0.97 13.24 -16.13
N ASN A 69 0.13 12.68 -15.64
CA ASN A 69 0.24 12.26 -14.25
C ASN A 69 0.13 13.47 -13.32
N GLN A 70 0.76 14.58 -13.64
CA GLN A 70 0.64 15.81 -12.87
C GLN A 70 -0.81 16.31 -12.82
N ALA A 71 -1.45 16.42 -13.97
CA ALA A 71 -2.83 16.88 -14.06
C ALA A 71 -3.83 15.93 -13.38
N ALA A 72 -3.59 14.60 -13.47
CA ALA A 72 -4.39 13.61 -12.77
C ALA A 72 -4.17 13.68 -11.25
N THR A 73 -2.94 13.93 -10.80
CA THR A 73 -2.60 14.10 -9.39
C THR A 73 -3.33 15.31 -8.80
N ASP A 74 -3.30 16.43 -9.51
CA ASP A 74 -3.98 17.66 -9.08
C ASP A 74 -5.49 17.43 -8.97
N HIS A 75 -6.09 16.80 -9.98
CA HIS A 75 -7.53 16.53 -10.01
C HIS A 75 -7.96 15.51 -8.94
N VAL A 76 -7.24 14.39 -8.79
CA VAL A 76 -7.56 13.36 -7.80
C VAL A 76 -7.23 13.86 -6.39
N GLY A 77 -6.20 14.70 -6.23
CA GLY A 77 -5.84 15.32 -4.96
C GLY A 77 -6.91 16.27 -4.42
N GLU A 78 -7.63 16.96 -5.29
CA GLU A 78 -8.78 17.79 -4.91
C GLU A 78 -10.00 16.97 -4.49
N HIS A 79 -10.11 15.73 -4.98
CA HIS A 79 -11.24 14.81 -4.73
C HIS A 79 -10.76 13.54 -4.06
N VAL A 80 -10.32 13.66 -2.80
CA VAL A 80 -9.72 12.57 -2.01
C VAL A 80 -10.58 11.30 -1.95
N ASP A 81 -11.89 11.43 -2.02
CA ASP A 81 -12.83 10.30 -2.00
C ASP A 81 -12.74 9.40 -3.25
N ASN A 82 -12.12 9.88 -4.33
CA ASN A 82 -11.92 9.13 -5.57
C ASN A 82 -10.63 8.29 -5.60
N ILE A 83 -9.69 8.55 -4.70
CA ILE A 83 -8.39 7.84 -4.66
C ILE A 83 -8.56 6.32 -4.54
N PRO A 84 -9.43 5.78 -3.68
CA PRO A 84 -9.59 4.34 -3.55
C PRO A 84 -9.97 3.65 -4.87
N ALA A 85 -10.93 4.21 -5.58
CA ALA A 85 -11.37 3.66 -6.87
C ALA A 85 -10.28 3.79 -7.95
N TYR A 86 -9.53 4.91 -7.95
CA TYR A 86 -8.40 5.11 -8.85
C TYR A 86 -7.26 4.13 -8.59
N ALA A 87 -6.90 3.93 -7.32
CA ALA A 87 -5.82 3.04 -6.91
C ALA A 87 -6.06 1.58 -7.31
N VAL A 88 -7.24 1.07 -7.06
CA VAL A 88 -7.54 -0.36 -7.19
C VAL A 88 -8.03 -0.76 -8.57
N GLY A 89 -8.52 0.17 -9.39
CA GLY A 89 -8.88 -0.09 -10.78
C GLY A 89 -10.03 -1.03 -10.99
N VAL A 90 -11.04 -0.83 -10.23
CA VAL A 90 -12.23 -1.68 -10.28
C VAL A 90 -13.07 -1.31 -11.51
N THR A 91 -13.46 -2.29 -12.29
CA THR A 91 -14.33 -2.08 -13.45
C THR A 91 -15.79 -1.90 -13.01
N GLU A 92 -16.63 -1.28 -13.87
CA GLU A 92 -18.03 -1.03 -13.55
C GLU A 92 -18.85 -2.29 -13.20
N LYS A 93 -18.34 -3.47 -13.60
CA LYS A 93 -18.98 -4.76 -13.29
C LYS A 93 -18.64 -5.28 -11.90
N ASP A 94 -17.54 -4.79 -11.32
CA ASP A 94 -16.95 -5.35 -10.10
C ASP A 94 -17.14 -4.46 -8.89
N VAL A 95 -17.65 -3.23 -9.08
CA VAL A 95 -17.84 -2.28 -7.98
C VAL A 95 -19.29 -2.18 -7.58
N SER A 96 -19.58 -2.78 -6.46
CA SER A 96 -20.78 -2.41 -5.72
C SER A 96 -20.51 -1.11 -4.91
N MET A 97 -21.58 -0.45 -4.49
CA MET A 97 -21.47 0.67 -3.53
C MET A 97 -20.76 0.23 -2.23
N GLN A 98 -20.79 -1.05 -1.90
CA GLN A 98 -20.15 -1.61 -0.72
C GLN A 98 -18.63 -1.66 -0.86
N SER A 99 -18.11 -2.04 -2.03
CA SER A 99 -16.69 -2.01 -2.32
C SER A 99 -16.13 -0.58 -2.28
N HIS A 100 -16.82 0.37 -2.89
CA HIS A 100 -16.41 1.78 -2.84
C HIS A 100 -16.38 2.31 -1.40
N HIS A 101 -17.38 1.97 -0.61
CA HIS A 101 -17.43 2.32 0.81
C HIS A 101 -16.32 1.66 1.62
N ALA A 102 -15.96 0.41 1.28
CA ALA A 102 -14.83 -0.29 1.89
C ALA A 102 -13.52 0.48 1.65
N PHE A 103 -13.23 0.83 0.39
CA PHE A 103 -12.02 1.57 0.06
C PHE A 103 -11.95 2.96 0.69
N SER A 104 -13.05 3.69 0.72
CA SER A 104 -13.11 4.98 1.39
C SER A 104 -12.79 4.88 2.89
N LYS A 105 -13.20 3.79 3.55
CA LYS A 105 -12.84 3.54 4.95
C LYS A 105 -11.38 3.16 5.13
N LEU A 106 -10.83 2.31 4.26
CA LEU A 106 -9.42 1.95 4.27
C LEU A 106 -8.53 3.17 4.05
N GLN A 107 -8.89 4.03 3.10
CA GLN A 107 -8.20 5.29 2.86
C GLN A 107 -8.19 6.18 4.11
N LYS A 108 -9.34 6.35 4.78
CA LYS A 108 -9.43 7.13 6.02
C LYS A 108 -8.57 6.55 7.12
N SER A 109 -8.47 5.23 7.20
CA SER A 109 -7.62 4.53 8.15
C SER A 109 -6.14 4.82 7.92
N LEU A 110 -5.68 4.72 6.68
CA LEU A 110 -4.30 5.04 6.31
C LEU A 110 -3.98 6.53 6.47
N HIS A 111 -4.94 7.41 6.28
CA HIS A 111 -4.73 8.85 6.23
C HIS A 111 -4.79 9.55 7.59
N ASN A 112 -5.63 9.08 8.51
CA ASN A 112 -5.97 9.81 9.75
C ASN A 112 -5.01 9.52 10.92
N ASN A 113 -3.95 8.79 10.68
CA ASN A 113 -3.00 8.46 11.73
C ASN A 113 -1.89 9.51 11.75
N GLY A 114 -1.89 10.40 12.74
CA GLY A 114 -0.74 11.24 13.06
C GLY A 114 0.48 10.44 13.59
N ALA A 115 0.40 9.10 13.51
CA ALA A 115 1.39 8.09 13.83
C ALA A 115 1.44 7.11 12.65
N PRO A 116 2.50 6.29 12.51
CA PRO A 116 2.56 5.29 11.46
C PRO A 116 1.37 4.33 11.58
N TYR A 117 0.84 3.93 10.43
CA TYR A 117 -0.16 2.88 10.37
C TYR A 117 0.52 1.53 10.65
N ILE A 118 0.08 0.81 11.64
CA ILE A 118 0.52 -0.56 11.92
C ILE A 118 -0.72 -1.45 12.01
N GLY A 119 -1.01 -2.16 10.93
CA GLY A 119 -2.10 -3.13 10.86
C GLY A 119 -1.64 -4.52 11.27
N VAL A 120 -2.53 -5.27 11.91
CA VAL A 120 -2.34 -6.70 12.17
C VAL A 120 -3.53 -7.46 11.63
N MET A 121 -3.28 -8.38 10.71
CA MET A 121 -4.32 -9.10 9.98
C MET A 121 -4.33 -10.58 10.35
N PHE A 122 -5.50 -11.10 10.65
CA PHE A 122 -5.75 -12.49 11.01
C PHE A 122 -6.82 -13.13 10.13
N GLY A 123 -6.85 -14.44 10.10
CA GLY A 123 -7.89 -15.20 9.41
C GLY A 123 -7.43 -16.63 9.10
N SER A 124 -8.38 -17.49 8.78
CA SER A 124 -8.08 -18.88 8.41
C SER A 124 -7.18 -18.96 7.16
N PRO A 125 -6.50 -20.08 6.96
CA PRO A 125 -5.83 -20.35 5.68
C PRO A 125 -6.76 -20.11 4.50
N ASN A 126 -6.24 -19.55 3.42
CA ASN A 126 -6.99 -19.26 2.18
C ASN A 126 -8.14 -18.26 2.31
N SER A 127 -8.21 -17.47 3.38
CA SER A 127 -9.21 -16.38 3.51
C SER A 127 -8.85 -15.11 2.74
N GLY A 128 -7.78 -15.11 1.95
CA GLY A 128 -7.36 -13.95 1.16
C GLY A 128 -6.64 -12.86 1.95
N LYS A 129 -5.97 -13.19 3.06
CA LYS A 129 -5.21 -12.23 3.89
C LYS A 129 -4.13 -11.49 3.10
N THR A 130 -3.24 -12.24 2.47
CA THR A 130 -2.13 -11.66 1.71
C THR A 130 -2.66 -10.83 0.55
N ASN A 131 -3.65 -11.31 -0.20
CA ASN A 131 -4.31 -10.53 -1.25
C ASN A 131 -4.85 -9.20 -0.71
N PHE A 132 -5.55 -9.22 0.43
CA PHE A 132 -6.08 -8.00 1.03
C PHE A 132 -4.98 -7.06 1.56
N ALA A 133 -3.87 -7.58 2.07
CA ALA A 133 -2.72 -6.76 2.45
C ALA A 133 -2.09 -6.07 1.22
N LEU A 134 -2.05 -6.75 0.08
CA LEU A 134 -1.61 -6.15 -1.19
C LEU A 134 -2.57 -5.05 -1.67
N THR A 135 -3.88 -5.20 -1.45
CA THR A 135 -4.85 -4.12 -1.68
C THR A 135 -4.54 -2.89 -0.82
N TYR A 136 -4.14 -3.08 0.46
CA TYR A 136 -3.70 -1.99 1.32
C TYR A 136 -2.43 -1.31 0.78
N ILE A 137 -1.44 -2.08 0.33
CA ILE A 137 -0.19 -1.55 -0.24
C ILE A 137 -0.48 -0.74 -1.50
N GLN A 138 -1.34 -1.25 -2.37
CA GLN A 138 -1.72 -0.56 -3.59
C GLN A 138 -2.40 0.78 -3.28
N LEU A 139 -3.35 0.78 -2.36
CA LEU A 139 -4.03 1.99 -1.91
C LEU A 139 -3.08 2.98 -1.20
N TRP A 140 -2.19 2.47 -0.34
CA TRP A 140 -1.19 3.27 0.36
C TRP A 140 -0.23 3.95 -0.62
N ARG A 141 0.28 3.20 -1.61
CA ARG A 141 1.19 3.72 -2.64
C ARG A 141 0.56 4.88 -3.40
N GLU A 142 -0.66 4.72 -3.88
CA GLU A 142 -1.39 5.77 -4.58
C GLU A 142 -1.65 7.00 -3.68
N LEU A 143 -1.97 6.78 -2.40
CA LEU A 143 -2.13 7.87 -1.44
C LEU A 143 -0.84 8.67 -1.27
N VAL A 144 0.30 7.99 -1.13
CA VAL A 144 1.60 8.64 -0.95
C VAL A 144 2.01 9.40 -2.21
N GLU A 145 1.88 8.77 -3.37
CA GLU A 145 2.25 9.38 -4.65
C GLU A 145 1.35 10.59 -4.99
N LEU A 146 0.03 10.43 -4.89
CA LEU A 146 -0.92 11.45 -5.33
C LEU A 146 -1.14 12.57 -4.31
N LYS A 147 -1.21 12.24 -3.03
CA LYS A 147 -1.57 13.20 -2.00
C LYS A 147 -0.38 13.93 -1.39
N TYR A 148 0.71 13.21 -1.19
CA TYR A 148 1.91 13.77 -0.57
C TYR A 148 2.97 14.16 -1.58
N ASN A 149 2.68 13.95 -2.89
CA ASN A 149 3.57 14.25 -4.01
C ASN A 149 4.98 13.68 -3.78
N HIS A 150 5.03 12.43 -3.28
CA HIS A 150 6.28 11.73 -3.05
C HIS A 150 6.52 10.73 -4.18
N ASP A 151 7.55 10.99 -4.99
CA ASP A 151 7.78 10.31 -6.26
C ASP A 151 8.27 8.86 -6.15
N SER A 152 8.66 8.41 -4.96
CA SER A 152 9.28 7.09 -4.80
C SER A 152 9.02 6.48 -3.42
N PRO A 153 7.77 6.12 -3.08
CA PRO A 153 7.49 5.36 -1.88
C PRO A 153 8.12 3.96 -1.98
N VAL A 154 8.69 3.47 -0.87
CA VAL A 154 9.43 2.21 -0.82
C VAL A 154 8.59 1.11 -0.18
N ILE A 155 8.52 -0.05 -0.81
CA ILE A 155 7.84 -1.25 -0.29
C ILE A 155 8.89 -2.29 0.11
N LEU A 156 8.80 -2.72 1.36
CA LEU A 156 9.63 -3.76 1.96
C LEU A 156 8.76 -5.00 2.21
N SER A 157 9.26 -6.20 1.93
CA SER A 157 8.52 -7.42 2.21
C SER A 157 9.43 -8.61 2.47
N ASN A 158 8.98 -9.55 3.33
CA ASN A 158 9.59 -10.87 3.46
C ASN A 158 8.99 -11.90 2.48
N LEU A 159 8.08 -11.50 1.61
CA LEU A 159 7.61 -12.30 0.47
C LEU A 159 8.59 -12.17 -0.69
N GLU A 160 9.39 -13.21 -0.96
CA GLU A 160 10.38 -13.21 -2.05
C GLU A 160 9.72 -13.10 -3.43
N SER A 161 8.58 -13.74 -3.60
CA SER A 161 7.81 -13.75 -4.85
C SER A 161 7.03 -12.47 -5.13
N PHE A 162 6.97 -11.53 -4.17
CA PHE A 162 6.26 -10.27 -4.34
C PHE A 162 7.13 -9.25 -5.09
N THR A 163 7.12 -9.34 -6.41
CA THR A 163 7.95 -8.51 -7.31
C THR A 163 7.72 -6.99 -7.23
N PRO A 164 6.55 -6.46 -6.81
CA PRO A 164 6.39 -5.03 -6.57
C PRO A 164 7.09 -4.48 -5.33
N ALA A 165 7.66 -5.34 -4.46
CA ALA A 165 8.51 -4.90 -3.36
C ALA A 165 9.84 -4.37 -3.89
N ASP A 166 10.27 -3.22 -3.37
CA ASP A 166 11.57 -2.61 -3.72
C ASP A 166 12.73 -3.33 -3.03
N HIS A 167 12.48 -3.89 -1.85
CA HIS A 167 13.45 -4.70 -1.12
C HIS A 167 12.81 -5.97 -0.56
N TYR A 168 13.46 -7.09 -0.85
CA TYR A 168 13.22 -8.34 -0.15
C TYR A 168 13.96 -8.37 1.18
N VAL A 169 13.27 -8.69 2.27
CA VAL A 169 13.76 -8.57 3.64
C VAL A 169 13.56 -9.89 4.39
N PRO A 170 14.50 -10.84 4.29
CA PRO A 170 14.34 -12.17 4.89
C PRO A 170 14.69 -12.25 6.37
N ASP A 171 15.24 -11.19 6.97
CA ASP A 171 15.73 -11.21 8.34
C ASP A 171 15.70 -9.84 9.02
N TYR A 172 15.84 -9.86 10.36
CA TYR A 172 15.84 -8.66 11.19
C TYR A 172 17.00 -7.69 10.87
N GLU A 173 18.20 -8.21 10.61
CA GLU A 173 19.37 -7.36 10.37
C GLU A 173 19.22 -6.57 9.06
N THR A 174 18.70 -7.21 8.04
CA THR A 174 18.37 -6.57 6.76
C THR A 174 17.35 -5.45 6.98
N LEU A 175 16.23 -5.71 7.69
CA LEU A 175 15.24 -4.67 7.99
C LEU A 175 15.84 -3.51 8.78
N ARG A 176 16.61 -3.81 9.83
CA ARG A 176 17.27 -2.80 10.66
C ARG A 176 18.24 -1.95 9.82
N ASN A 177 19.09 -2.59 9.03
CA ASN A 177 20.10 -1.89 8.22
C ASN A 177 19.47 -0.98 7.17
N LEU A 178 18.37 -1.41 6.54
CA LEU A 178 17.64 -0.58 5.59
C LEU A 178 17.07 0.68 6.23
N LEU A 179 16.43 0.55 7.41
CA LEU A 179 15.64 1.60 8.03
C LEU A 179 16.37 2.41 9.12
N PHE A 180 17.34 1.81 9.80
CA PHE A 180 17.97 2.38 10.99
C PHE A 180 19.49 2.33 10.99
N GLY A 181 20.10 1.78 9.96
CA GLY A 181 21.53 1.55 9.89
C GLY A 181 21.99 0.29 10.62
N ASP A 182 23.31 0.08 10.68
CA ASP A 182 23.87 -1.09 11.37
C ASP A 182 23.62 -1.03 12.90
N GLU A 183 23.95 -2.11 13.62
CA GLU A 183 23.71 -2.21 15.06
C GLU A 183 24.38 -1.06 15.82
N THR A 184 25.60 -0.72 15.48
CA THR A 184 26.36 0.35 16.12
C THR A 184 25.68 1.72 15.89
N TYR A 185 25.20 1.98 14.69
CA TYR A 185 24.48 3.20 14.35
C TYR A 185 23.16 3.30 15.14
N PHE A 186 22.42 2.19 15.18
CA PHE A 186 21.14 2.09 15.88
C PHE A 186 21.28 2.28 17.41
N GLU A 187 22.29 1.64 18.01
CA GLU A 187 22.56 1.74 19.46
C GLU A 187 23.10 3.10 19.88
N THR A 188 23.97 3.70 19.04
CA THR A 188 24.58 5.00 19.34
C THR A 188 23.72 6.20 18.96
N GLY A 189 22.53 5.97 18.41
CA GLY A 189 21.64 7.03 17.93
C GLY A 189 22.25 7.82 16.79
N GLY A 190 23.04 7.19 15.93
CA GLY A 190 23.65 7.79 14.75
C GLY A 190 25.04 8.37 14.96
N ALA A 191 25.61 8.24 16.17
CA ALA A 191 26.92 8.81 16.45
C ALA A 191 28.09 8.02 15.84
N LYS A 192 27.90 6.70 15.60
CA LYS A 192 28.87 5.78 15.03
C LYS A 192 28.14 4.70 14.22
N GLY A 193 28.88 4.03 13.34
CA GLY A 193 28.37 2.96 12.51
C GLY A 193 27.96 3.42 11.11
N THR A 194 27.26 2.55 10.39
CA THR A 194 26.78 2.79 9.02
C THR A 194 25.36 3.31 9.05
N PRO A 195 25.05 4.44 8.40
CA PRO A 195 23.70 4.99 8.38
C PRO A 195 22.71 4.08 7.62
N PRO A 196 21.39 4.31 7.77
CA PRO A 196 20.38 3.56 7.03
C PRO A 196 20.55 3.71 5.52
N THR A 197 20.14 2.70 4.77
CA THR A 197 20.13 2.74 3.31
C THR A 197 18.99 3.59 2.76
N ILE A 198 17.85 3.58 3.46
CA ILE A 198 16.67 4.36 3.11
C ILE A 198 16.65 5.62 3.96
N GLU A 199 16.52 6.77 3.31
CA GLU A 199 16.46 8.06 4.02
C GLU A 199 15.22 8.11 4.95
N PRO A 200 15.35 8.62 6.17
CA PRO A 200 14.27 8.57 7.17
C PRO A 200 12.96 9.26 6.76
N GLU A 201 13.03 10.23 5.85
CA GLU A 201 11.87 10.96 5.32
C GLU A 201 11.13 10.19 4.22
N THR A 202 11.76 9.15 3.65
CA THR A 202 11.17 8.34 2.59
C THR A 202 9.98 7.54 3.13
N PRO A 203 8.77 7.69 2.60
CA PRO A 203 7.65 6.87 3.00
C PRO A 203 7.91 5.40 2.68
N CYS A 204 7.79 4.54 3.67
CA CYS A 204 8.00 3.10 3.53
C CYS A 204 6.77 2.32 3.98
N PHE A 205 6.50 1.21 3.31
CA PHE A 205 5.53 0.22 3.77
C PHE A 205 6.21 -1.12 4.01
N TRP A 206 6.11 -1.62 5.23
CA TRP A 206 6.63 -2.93 5.61
C TRP A 206 5.51 -3.98 5.63
N LEU A 207 5.56 -4.92 4.70
CA LEU A 207 4.70 -6.09 4.68
C LEU A 207 5.41 -7.28 5.31
N PHE A 208 4.89 -7.77 6.43
CA PHE A 208 5.41 -8.95 7.12
C PHE A 208 4.39 -10.09 7.08
N ASP A 209 4.62 -11.06 6.22
CA ASP A 209 3.76 -12.25 6.12
C ASP A 209 4.26 -13.36 7.06
N GLU A 210 3.39 -14.32 7.36
CA GLU A 210 3.61 -15.45 8.27
C GLU A 210 4.06 -15.03 9.68
N CYS A 211 3.58 -13.89 10.17
CA CYS A 211 3.97 -13.38 11.50
C CYS A 211 3.56 -14.31 12.66
N SER A 212 2.56 -15.18 12.49
CA SER A 212 2.20 -16.23 13.45
C SER A 212 3.32 -17.23 13.66
N THR A 213 4.16 -17.47 12.67
CA THR A 213 5.31 -18.36 12.76
C THR A 213 6.51 -17.66 13.36
N HIS A 214 6.79 -16.44 12.90
CA HIS A 214 8.03 -15.72 13.20
C HIS A 214 7.96 -14.85 14.43
N LEU A 215 6.77 -14.39 14.82
CA LEU A 215 6.51 -13.55 15.99
C LEU A 215 5.71 -14.28 17.08
N ASP A 216 5.72 -15.63 17.07
CA ASP A 216 5.03 -16.45 18.06
C ASP A 216 5.58 -16.20 19.46
N ALA A 217 4.68 -15.87 20.40
CA ALA A 217 5.02 -15.58 21.78
C ALA A 217 5.61 -16.78 22.55
N ARG A 218 5.41 -18.01 22.07
CA ARG A 218 5.90 -19.24 22.71
C ARG A 218 7.32 -19.57 22.26
N THR A 219 7.61 -19.41 21.00
CA THR A 219 8.90 -19.81 20.40
C THR A 219 9.87 -18.65 20.25
N HIS A 220 9.37 -17.42 20.00
CA HIS A 220 10.19 -16.24 19.71
C HIS A 220 9.97 -15.07 20.68
N ARG A 221 9.55 -15.37 21.93
CA ARG A 221 9.27 -14.33 22.94
C ARG A 221 10.44 -13.38 23.16
N HIS A 222 11.65 -13.93 23.31
CA HIS A 222 12.84 -13.14 23.59
C HIS A 222 13.25 -12.26 22.40
N PRO A 223 13.46 -12.78 21.20
CA PRO A 223 13.85 -11.96 20.06
C PRO A 223 12.80 -10.92 19.69
N VAL A 224 11.50 -11.22 19.77
CA VAL A 224 10.45 -10.22 19.50
C VAL A 224 10.51 -9.08 20.51
N ALA A 225 10.64 -9.38 21.82
CA ALA A 225 10.70 -8.35 22.86
C ALA A 225 11.99 -7.52 22.79
N THR A 226 13.11 -8.17 22.46
CA THR A 226 14.45 -7.56 22.50
C THR A 226 14.77 -6.79 21.23
N TYR A 227 14.40 -7.32 20.07
CA TYR A 227 14.76 -6.75 18.77
C TYR A 227 13.60 -6.07 18.07
N TYR A 228 12.51 -6.78 17.82
CA TYR A 228 11.44 -6.30 16.94
C TYR A 228 10.57 -5.20 17.56
N THR A 229 10.17 -5.36 18.82
CA THR A 229 9.33 -4.36 19.51
C THR A 229 10.00 -2.98 19.62
N PRO A 230 11.30 -2.87 19.99
CA PRO A 230 12.00 -1.59 19.97
C PRO A 230 12.07 -0.94 18.59
N LEU A 231 12.17 -1.74 17.53
CA LEU A 231 12.21 -1.27 16.14
C LEU A 231 10.84 -0.72 15.74
N LEU A 232 9.74 -1.44 15.99
CA LEU A 232 8.37 -0.98 15.72
C LEU A 232 8.06 0.37 16.39
N LYS A 233 8.48 0.55 17.65
CA LYS A 233 8.30 1.81 18.38
C LYS A 233 9.03 3.01 17.76
N ARG A 234 9.95 2.77 16.85
CA ARG A 234 10.72 3.80 16.13
C ARG A 234 10.24 4.03 14.69
N PHE A 235 9.29 3.25 14.18
CA PHE A 235 8.78 3.40 12.82
C PHE A 235 8.32 4.82 12.51
N ALA A 236 7.70 5.49 13.47
CA ALA A 236 7.34 6.90 13.33
C ALA A 236 8.51 7.86 13.04
N LYS A 237 9.74 7.48 13.42
CA LYS A 237 10.92 8.31 13.20
C LYS A 237 11.53 8.15 11.81
N VAL A 238 11.13 7.10 11.11
CA VAL A 238 11.64 6.74 9.79
C VAL A 238 10.51 6.55 8.78
N ASN A 239 9.35 7.13 9.05
CA ASN A 239 8.19 7.21 8.15
C ASN A 239 7.76 5.84 7.60
N VAL A 240 7.66 4.82 8.47
CA VAL A 240 7.31 3.45 8.08
C VAL A 240 5.91 3.08 8.54
N ASP A 241 5.04 2.77 7.61
CA ASP A 241 3.77 2.07 7.83
C ASP A 241 3.99 0.56 7.72
N ALA A 242 3.15 -0.25 8.35
CA ALA A 242 3.34 -1.70 8.34
C ALA A 242 2.03 -2.50 8.35
N MET A 243 2.07 -3.68 7.73
CA MET A 243 1.04 -4.70 7.84
C MET A 243 1.68 -6.04 8.25
N HIS A 244 1.17 -6.64 9.30
CA HIS A 244 1.58 -7.96 9.80
C HIS A 244 0.47 -8.96 9.51
N ILE A 245 0.77 -10.05 8.85
CA ILE A 245 -0.21 -11.09 8.49
C ILE A 245 0.05 -12.34 9.31
N GLY A 246 -0.96 -12.81 10.01
CA GLY A 246 -0.90 -14.04 10.81
C GLY A 246 -2.16 -14.89 10.71
N HIS A 247 -2.15 -16.03 11.38
CA HIS A 247 -3.31 -16.93 11.39
C HIS A 247 -4.27 -16.60 12.53
N SER A 248 -3.74 -16.38 13.73
CA SER A 248 -4.50 -16.16 14.96
C SER A 248 -3.80 -15.14 15.85
N GLY A 249 -4.58 -14.39 16.61
CA GLY A 249 -4.06 -13.45 17.58
C GLY A 249 -3.32 -14.13 18.74
N LEU A 250 -3.66 -15.36 19.07
CA LEU A 250 -3.00 -16.14 20.14
C LEU A 250 -1.56 -16.51 19.79
N ASP A 251 -1.24 -16.62 18.49
CA ASP A 251 0.07 -17.00 18.00
C ASP A 251 1.03 -15.82 17.89
N ILE A 252 0.53 -14.59 18.02
CA ILE A 252 1.32 -13.37 17.90
C ILE A 252 1.75 -12.86 19.29
N HIS A 253 2.96 -12.30 19.34
CA HIS A 253 3.49 -11.72 20.56
C HIS A 253 2.57 -10.63 21.13
N PRO A 254 2.29 -10.62 22.46
CA PRO A 254 1.36 -9.67 23.10
C PRO A 254 1.65 -8.19 22.84
N GLU A 255 2.92 -7.82 22.61
CA GLU A 255 3.27 -6.43 22.29
C GLU A 255 2.64 -5.92 20.99
N LEU A 256 2.52 -6.78 19.96
CA LEU A 256 1.87 -6.40 18.71
C LEU A 256 0.34 -6.29 18.85
N ARG A 257 -0.24 -6.97 19.84
CA ARG A 257 -1.67 -6.88 20.15
C ARG A 257 -2.06 -5.60 20.90
N ARG A 258 -1.07 -4.81 21.35
CA ARG A 258 -1.33 -3.56 22.06
C ARG A 258 -1.72 -2.45 21.10
N HIS A 259 -2.86 -1.81 21.35
CA HIS A 259 -3.33 -0.63 20.60
C HIS A 259 -2.37 0.59 20.67
N THR A 260 -1.36 0.56 21.52
CA THR A 260 -0.29 1.57 21.58
C THR A 260 0.80 1.34 20.53
N ILE A 261 0.82 0.18 19.88
CA ILE A 261 1.73 -0.17 18.79
C ILE A 261 0.91 -0.35 17.52
N SER A 262 -0.08 -1.24 17.53
CA SER A 262 -0.91 -1.52 16.37
C SER A 262 -2.14 -0.62 16.34
N THR A 263 -2.41 -0.01 15.19
CA THR A 263 -3.49 0.95 14.98
C THR A 263 -4.82 0.28 14.62
N GLU A 264 -4.74 -0.89 14.00
CA GLU A 264 -5.90 -1.67 13.57
C GLU A 264 -5.65 -3.18 13.65
N PHE A 265 -6.72 -3.89 13.94
CA PHE A 265 -6.77 -5.36 13.93
C PHE A 265 -7.83 -5.80 12.92
N ILE A 266 -7.39 -6.55 11.93
CA ILE A 266 -8.18 -6.95 10.77
C ILE A 266 -8.43 -8.44 10.85
N PHE A 267 -9.71 -8.84 10.84
CA PHE A 267 -10.12 -10.23 10.84
C PHE A 267 -10.74 -10.58 9.48
N LYS A 268 -9.95 -11.25 8.64
CA LYS A 268 -10.44 -11.77 7.35
C LYS A 268 -11.34 -12.97 7.59
N ARG A 269 -12.60 -12.84 7.21
CA ARG A 269 -13.60 -13.91 7.35
C ARG A 269 -13.54 -14.87 6.17
N ASP A 270 -13.49 -14.32 4.97
CA ASP A 270 -13.38 -15.01 3.70
C ASP A 270 -12.67 -14.13 2.65
N LEU A 271 -12.74 -14.48 1.38
CA LEU A 271 -12.06 -13.78 0.29
C LEU A 271 -12.51 -12.31 0.16
N THR A 272 -13.77 -12.02 0.44
CA THR A 272 -14.39 -10.72 0.18
C THR A 272 -14.73 -9.92 1.43
N ASP A 273 -14.71 -10.56 2.62
CA ASP A 273 -15.19 -9.93 3.85
C ASP A 273 -14.10 -9.80 4.92
N ALA A 274 -14.12 -8.67 5.63
CA ALA A 274 -13.24 -8.42 6.76
C ALA A 274 -13.93 -7.57 7.84
N ASP A 275 -13.60 -7.85 9.09
CA ASP A 275 -13.95 -7.01 10.24
C ASP A 275 -12.71 -6.25 10.73
N ILE A 276 -12.85 -4.96 10.96
CA ILE A 276 -11.78 -4.10 11.44
C ILE A 276 -12.11 -3.60 12.86
N TYR A 277 -11.14 -3.73 13.76
CA TYR A 277 -11.25 -3.39 15.16
C TYR A 277 -10.16 -2.40 15.57
N ALA A 278 -10.46 -1.56 16.58
CA ALA A 278 -9.50 -0.64 17.16
C ALA A 278 -8.59 -1.31 18.20
N LYS A 279 -9.06 -2.39 18.80
CA LYS A 279 -8.35 -3.12 19.86
C LYS A 279 -8.52 -4.61 19.68
N MET A 280 -7.66 -5.35 20.34
CA MET A 280 -7.69 -6.79 20.40
C MET A 280 -7.46 -7.27 21.85
N ASP A 281 -8.17 -8.30 22.24
CA ASP A 281 -7.98 -9.00 23.51
C ASP A 281 -7.87 -10.50 23.22
N ASP A 282 -6.71 -11.07 23.45
CA ASP A 282 -6.32 -12.41 23.02
C ASP A 282 -6.59 -12.65 21.52
N ASP A 283 -7.64 -13.35 21.15
CA ASP A 283 -8.04 -13.70 19.79
C ASP A 283 -9.35 -13.00 19.35
N GLU A 284 -9.85 -12.09 20.16
CA GLU A 284 -11.09 -11.38 19.92
C GLU A 284 -10.85 -9.90 19.61
N GLY A 285 -11.43 -9.43 18.51
CA GLY A 285 -11.49 -8.00 18.19
C GLY A 285 -12.43 -7.26 19.14
N LYS A 286 -11.98 -6.12 19.65
CA LYS A 286 -12.76 -5.21 20.50
C LYS A 286 -12.86 -3.84 19.85
N ASP A 287 -13.96 -3.12 20.16
CA ASP A 287 -14.22 -1.80 19.59
C ASP A 287 -14.22 -1.85 18.05
N LYS A 288 -15.18 -2.61 17.50
CA LYS A 288 -15.34 -2.76 16.05
C LYS A 288 -15.50 -1.39 15.39
N LYS A 289 -14.58 -1.05 14.48
CA LYS A 289 -14.60 0.20 13.71
C LYS A 289 -15.60 0.09 12.56
N TYR A 290 -15.47 -0.96 11.75
CA TYR A 290 -16.32 -1.19 10.59
C TYR A 290 -16.23 -2.63 10.09
N HIS A 291 -17.15 -2.99 9.23
CA HIS A 291 -17.15 -4.21 8.44
C HIS A 291 -16.96 -3.83 6.97
N LEU A 292 -16.12 -4.59 6.28
CA LEU A 292 -15.91 -4.46 4.85
C LEU A 292 -16.52 -5.67 4.15
N GLN A 293 -17.20 -5.40 3.05
CA GLN A 293 -17.81 -6.41 2.18
C GLN A 293 -17.39 -6.16 0.75
N GLU A 294 -17.42 -7.22 -0.05
CA GLU A 294 -17.10 -7.17 -1.47
C GLU A 294 -15.73 -6.54 -1.75
N ILE A 295 -14.73 -6.93 -0.94
CA ILE A 295 -13.35 -6.53 -1.13
C ILE A 295 -12.87 -7.14 -2.45
N PRO A 296 -12.48 -6.35 -3.46
CA PRO A 296 -12.02 -6.87 -4.73
C PRO A 296 -10.61 -7.44 -4.61
N GLU A 297 -10.29 -8.30 -5.56
CA GLU A 297 -8.93 -8.80 -5.72
C GLU A 297 -7.98 -7.66 -6.13
N THR A 298 -6.74 -7.75 -5.69
CA THR A 298 -5.67 -6.83 -6.10
C THR A 298 -5.11 -7.22 -7.47
N ASP A 299 -4.57 -6.24 -8.18
CA ASP A 299 -3.79 -6.46 -9.41
C ASP A 299 -2.34 -6.90 -9.12
N LEU A 300 -1.92 -6.87 -7.86
CA LEU A 300 -0.58 -7.25 -7.45
C LEU A 300 -0.50 -8.77 -7.25
N HIS A 301 0.60 -9.36 -7.70
CA HIS A 301 0.77 -10.81 -7.70
C HIS A 301 1.92 -11.25 -6.80
N TYR A 302 1.72 -12.39 -6.17
CA TYR A 302 2.71 -13.14 -5.40
C TYR A 302 2.46 -14.63 -5.59
N SER A 303 3.42 -15.48 -5.23
CA SER A 303 3.23 -16.92 -5.22
C SER A 303 2.59 -17.37 -3.91
N PRO A 304 1.46 -18.09 -3.92
CA PRO A 304 0.89 -18.67 -2.70
C PRO A 304 1.79 -19.72 -2.01
N ASP A 305 2.78 -20.23 -2.74
CA ASP A 305 3.74 -21.22 -2.24
C ASP A 305 4.99 -20.55 -1.60
N ASP A 306 4.99 -19.23 -1.47
CA ASP A 306 6.06 -18.50 -0.80
C ASP A 306 6.03 -18.76 0.72
N PHE A 307 7.19 -19.14 1.28
CA PHE A 307 7.31 -19.45 2.70
C PHE A 307 7.56 -18.23 3.58
N SER A 308 7.71 -17.05 3.01
CA SER A 308 7.93 -15.78 3.73
C SER A 308 8.97 -15.92 4.86
N PRO A 309 10.21 -16.29 4.56
CA PRO A 309 11.21 -16.60 5.59
C PRO A 309 11.53 -15.40 6.47
N TRP A 310 11.97 -15.69 7.70
CA TRP A 310 12.46 -14.69 8.61
C TRP A 310 13.50 -15.27 9.56
N ALA A 311 14.64 -14.62 9.68
CA ALA A 311 15.69 -15.00 10.61
C ALA A 311 15.90 -13.91 11.69
N TRP A 312 16.24 -14.38 12.88
CA TRP A 312 16.62 -13.54 14.00
C TRP A 312 18.15 -13.46 14.12
N PRO A 313 18.69 -12.38 14.74
CA PRO A 313 20.09 -12.34 15.11
C PRO A 313 20.47 -13.52 16.02
N ASP A 314 21.72 -13.99 15.89
CA ASP A 314 22.30 -15.06 16.74
C ASP A 314 22.44 -14.64 18.20
#